data_e1741603e825883f18990a504dfea396
#
_entry.id   e1741603e825883f18990a504dfea396
#
_cell.length_a   1.000
_cell.length_b   1.000
_cell.length_c   1.000
_cell.angle_alpha   90.00
_cell.angle_beta   90.00
_cell.angle_gamma   90.00
#
_symmetry.space_group_name_H-M   'P 1'
#
loop_
_entity.id
_entity.type
_entity.pdbx_description
1 polymer ?
#
loop_
_entity_poly.entity_id
_entity_poly.type
_entity_poly.pdbx_seq_one_letter_code
_entity_poly.pdbx_strand_id
1 'polypeptide(L)'
;MPNHKKNLSLRHLLLTAAVIGSIFAVVFYILYCTRGLFNSDMAFWLLLADEQHHTGQFYPEGFYYTTGVPLPFISSQIIVFLLRFVCSNWILCREIAILIVTAGLFFLILLFYKTVISSYSSYLHAGITILLLCLPMMQYPQTFYEGAYEWQSIWELLLMIVFFHITKKTVFKKERSTILLFLSYFVILFFNSMSLRMLMILSFPFVLAYLFVQFQEVDYHFEKIFSTSKARLFTIISFAAMLLGFISYFALAKMVSLSSTSAGMTFVGQDVLFDNFKTFLSNVFYYYSAVNSTSLFSITGITTCLNFVILVVCAFVSPIWALIHYGKEKGTFLKFYTIYAWISNFLVIYFMIFTTANHYGYFRQVYWHNLIFTTLFLIHIMKKHDKYYEWVVILCLCVSVCCGHLNYLVQTVKPIHAQYVDEKQNGTLVEYLEANDLTYGFASFWNAYNNRVLSN
;
A
#
# COMPACT_ATOMS: atom_id res chain seq x y z
N MET A 1 38.82 21.97 -14.81
CA MET A 1 37.71 21.08 -14.37
C MET A 1 37.31 20.24 -15.56
N PRO A 2 37.53 18.94 -15.62
CA PRO A 2 37.10 18.14 -16.77
C PRO A 2 35.59 17.95 -16.72
N ASN A 3 34.91 18.34 -17.81
CA ASN A 3 33.52 18.08 -18.10
C ASN A 3 33.26 16.57 -18.13
N HIS A 4 32.98 15.95 -17.00
CA HIS A 4 32.33 14.65 -16.96
C HIS A 4 30.86 14.83 -17.44
N LYS A 5 30.65 14.89 -18.74
CA LYS A 5 29.37 14.45 -19.32
C LYS A 5 29.21 13.00 -18.86
N LYS A 6 28.40 12.79 -17.81
CA LYS A 6 27.99 11.46 -17.39
C LYS A 6 27.15 10.89 -18.53
N ASN A 7 27.79 10.16 -19.46
CA ASN A 7 27.05 9.30 -20.36
C ASN A 7 26.20 8.39 -19.47
N LEU A 8 24.87 8.53 -19.55
CA LEU A 8 23.95 7.59 -18.91
C LEU A 8 24.38 6.21 -19.36
N SER A 9 24.76 5.34 -18.43
CA SER A 9 25.15 3.99 -18.81
C SER A 9 23.92 3.29 -19.40
N LEU A 10 24.14 2.42 -20.39
CA LEU A 10 23.05 1.66 -21.02
C LEU A 10 22.13 0.97 -19.99
N ARG A 11 22.70 0.56 -18.86
CA ARG A 11 21.97 -0.03 -17.72
C ARG A 11 20.94 0.89 -17.11
N HIS A 12 21.30 2.13 -16.86
CA HIS A 12 20.37 3.13 -16.34
C HIS A 12 19.28 3.46 -17.36
N LEU A 13 19.63 3.47 -18.63
CA LEU A 13 18.65 3.66 -19.71
C LEU A 13 17.64 2.52 -19.74
N LEU A 14 18.09 1.26 -19.67
CA LEU A 14 17.21 0.08 -19.65
C LEU A 14 16.30 0.07 -18.43
N LEU A 15 16.83 0.36 -17.24
CA LEU A 15 16.02 0.45 -16.02
C LEU A 15 14.99 1.58 -16.14
N THR A 16 15.38 2.74 -16.63
CA THR A 16 14.47 3.87 -16.83
C THR A 16 13.37 3.53 -17.84
N ALA A 17 13.73 2.89 -18.95
CA ALA A 17 12.77 2.45 -19.95
C ALA A 17 11.77 1.41 -19.37
N ALA A 18 12.26 0.45 -18.56
CA ALA A 18 11.41 -0.52 -17.89
C ALA A 18 10.44 0.15 -16.89
N VAL A 19 10.92 1.11 -16.09
CA VAL A 19 10.08 1.88 -15.16
C VAL A 19 9.00 2.66 -15.92
N ILE A 20 9.39 3.40 -16.96
CA ILE A 20 8.45 4.18 -17.78
C ILE A 20 7.43 3.25 -18.44
N GLY A 21 7.88 2.16 -19.05
CA GLY A 21 7.00 1.15 -19.67
C GLY A 21 6.01 0.55 -18.67
N SER A 22 6.46 0.25 -17.44
CA SER A 22 5.60 -0.26 -16.37
C SER A 22 4.57 0.79 -15.92
N ILE A 23 4.95 2.07 -15.80
CA ILE A 23 4.02 3.16 -15.48
C ILE A 23 2.94 3.27 -16.56
N PHE A 24 3.32 3.24 -17.84
CA PHE A 24 2.35 3.24 -18.94
C PHE A 24 1.44 2.03 -18.91
N ALA A 25 1.96 0.84 -18.60
CA ALA A 25 1.15 -0.37 -18.45
C ALA A 25 0.14 -0.22 -17.31
N VAL A 26 0.55 0.32 -16.14
CA VAL A 26 -0.35 0.60 -15.01
C VAL A 26 -1.45 1.57 -15.41
N VAL A 27 -1.12 2.68 -16.06
CA VAL A 27 -2.11 3.66 -16.55
C VAL A 27 -3.10 2.99 -17.52
N PHE A 28 -2.58 2.24 -18.49
CA PHE A 28 -3.42 1.51 -19.43
C PHE A 28 -4.36 0.53 -18.71
N TYR A 29 -3.87 -0.23 -17.74
CA TYR A 29 -4.68 -1.20 -17.03
C TYR A 29 -5.72 -0.55 -16.11
N ILE A 30 -5.40 0.57 -15.46
CA ILE A 30 -6.38 1.34 -14.68
C ILE A 30 -7.54 1.76 -15.59
N LEU A 31 -7.25 2.38 -16.73
CA LEU A 31 -8.27 2.86 -17.65
C LEU A 31 -9.03 1.75 -18.39
N TYR A 32 -8.41 0.58 -18.57
CA TYR A 32 -9.00 -0.51 -19.35
C TYR A 32 -9.68 -1.58 -18.48
N CYS A 33 -9.09 -1.93 -17.33
CA CYS A 33 -9.55 -3.06 -16.52
C CYS A 33 -10.53 -2.66 -15.42
N THR A 34 -10.60 -1.37 -15.03
CA THR A 34 -11.43 -0.91 -13.93
C THR A 34 -12.89 -1.35 -14.07
N ARG A 35 -13.44 -1.28 -15.28
CA ARG A 35 -14.84 -1.67 -15.56
C ARG A 35 -15.08 -3.15 -15.42
N GLY A 36 -14.16 -3.98 -15.93
CA GLY A 36 -14.29 -5.43 -15.87
C GLY A 36 -14.01 -6.05 -14.51
N LEU A 37 -13.33 -5.33 -13.62
CA LEU A 37 -12.98 -5.78 -12.27
C LEU A 37 -13.75 -5.03 -11.18
N PHE A 38 -14.81 -4.30 -11.55
CA PHE A 38 -15.57 -3.48 -10.63
C PHE A 38 -16.26 -4.32 -9.55
N ASN A 39 -16.05 -3.96 -8.30
CA ASN A 39 -16.60 -4.63 -7.11
C ASN A 39 -17.17 -3.63 -6.10
N SER A 40 -17.79 -4.11 -5.05
CA SER A 40 -18.47 -3.26 -4.06
C SER A 40 -17.52 -2.35 -3.26
N ASP A 41 -16.28 -2.77 -3.03
CA ASP A 41 -15.28 -1.91 -2.40
C ASP A 41 -14.93 -0.73 -3.32
N MET A 42 -14.93 -0.97 -4.62
CA MET A 42 -14.77 0.09 -5.62
C MET A 42 -15.99 1.00 -5.70
N ALA A 43 -17.20 0.45 -5.64
CA ALA A 43 -18.46 1.18 -5.69
C ALA A 43 -18.70 2.06 -4.46
N PHE A 44 -18.28 1.60 -3.29
CA PHE A 44 -18.51 2.26 -2.00
C PHE A 44 -18.11 3.75 -2.01
N TRP A 45 -16.93 4.07 -2.52
CA TRP A 45 -16.42 5.45 -2.56
C TRP A 45 -17.22 6.35 -3.49
N LEU A 46 -17.70 5.80 -4.60
CA LEU A 46 -18.56 6.53 -5.54
C LEU A 46 -19.90 6.85 -4.91
N LEU A 47 -20.54 5.85 -4.30
CA LEU A 47 -21.83 6.02 -3.64
C LEU A 47 -21.76 6.97 -2.45
N LEU A 48 -20.70 6.89 -1.64
CA LEU A 48 -20.49 7.83 -0.54
C LEU A 48 -20.35 9.26 -1.06
N ALA A 49 -19.56 9.46 -2.13
CA ALA A 49 -19.39 10.78 -2.73
C ALA A 49 -20.70 11.34 -3.28
N ASP A 50 -21.51 10.50 -3.90
CA ASP A 50 -22.82 10.89 -4.43
C ASP A 50 -23.78 11.28 -3.29
N GLU A 51 -23.87 10.47 -2.25
CA GLU A 51 -24.72 10.74 -1.10
C GLU A 51 -24.29 12.02 -0.35
N GLN A 52 -22.98 12.29 -0.27
CA GLN A 52 -22.46 13.55 0.26
C GLN A 52 -22.88 14.76 -0.58
N HIS A 53 -22.93 14.62 -1.90
CA HIS A 53 -23.42 15.67 -2.80
C HIS A 53 -24.92 15.91 -2.64
N HIS A 54 -25.71 14.84 -2.55
CA HIS A 54 -27.17 14.95 -2.42
C HIS A 54 -27.60 15.52 -1.08
N THR A 55 -27.00 15.09 0.01
CA THR A 55 -27.39 15.49 1.37
C THR A 55 -26.68 16.76 1.85
N GLY A 56 -25.55 17.14 1.24
CA GLY A 56 -24.67 18.19 1.75
C GLY A 56 -24.00 17.83 3.08
N GLN A 57 -24.14 16.60 3.55
CA GLN A 57 -23.59 16.11 4.80
C GLN A 57 -22.25 15.40 4.53
N PHE A 58 -21.24 15.69 5.34
CA PHE A 58 -19.96 14.98 5.25
C PHE A 58 -20.07 13.49 5.66
N TYR A 59 -20.94 13.21 6.62
CA TYR A 59 -21.39 11.88 7.02
C TYR A 59 -22.91 11.78 6.81
N PRO A 60 -23.36 11.33 5.62
CA PRO A 60 -24.78 11.20 5.34
C PRO A 60 -25.48 10.27 6.34
N GLU A 61 -26.62 10.73 6.86
CA GLU A 61 -27.48 9.92 7.73
C GLU A 61 -28.08 8.75 6.95
N GLY A 62 -28.12 7.58 7.58
CA GLY A 62 -28.66 6.37 6.91
C GLY A 62 -27.71 5.71 5.92
N PHE A 63 -26.57 6.32 5.60
CA PHE A 63 -25.57 5.65 4.79
C PHE A 63 -24.88 4.53 5.57
N TYR A 64 -24.74 3.38 4.91
CA TYR A 64 -24.17 2.19 5.53
C TYR A 64 -22.64 2.19 5.42
N TYR A 65 -21.98 2.56 6.50
CA TYR A 65 -20.52 2.59 6.55
C TYR A 65 -19.96 1.20 6.86
N THR A 66 -19.01 0.74 6.03
CA THR A 66 -18.24 -0.47 6.36
C THR A 66 -17.28 -0.15 7.49
N THR A 67 -17.03 -1.11 8.38
CA THR A 67 -16.08 -0.91 9.47
C THR A 67 -14.69 -0.67 8.91
N GLY A 68 -14.03 0.29 9.45
CA GLY A 68 -12.66 0.65 9.07
C GLY A 68 -12.55 1.88 8.20
N VAL A 69 -13.68 2.50 7.82
CA VAL A 69 -13.68 3.73 7.05
C VAL A 69 -14.41 4.87 7.77
N PRO A 70 -13.97 5.28 8.97
CA PRO A 70 -14.57 6.44 9.61
C PRO A 70 -14.21 7.76 8.94
N LEU A 71 -13.25 7.78 7.99
CA LEU A 71 -12.72 9.02 7.45
C LEU A 71 -12.60 9.00 5.93
N PRO A 72 -13.51 9.72 5.24
CA PRO A 72 -13.42 9.89 3.78
C PRO A 72 -12.09 10.48 3.29
N PHE A 73 -11.42 11.32 4.09
CA PHE A 73 -10.20 12.00 3.62
C PHE A 73 -8.92 11.16 3.70
N ILE A 74 -8.95 10.00 4.26
CA ILE A 74 -7.78 9.10 4.26
C ILE A 74 -7.83 8.07 3.15
N SER A 75 -8.68 8.29 2.15
CA SER A 75 -8.87 7.40 1.01
C SER A 75 -9.07 8.19 -0.28
N SER A 76 -9.19 7.52 -1.41
CA SER A 76 -9.48 8.13 -2.71
C SER A 76 -10.85 8.82 -2.77
N GLN A 77 -11.71 8.61 -1.80
CA GLN A 77 -13.06 9.15 -1.73
C GLN A 77 -13.07 10.69 -1.82
N ILE A 78 -12.17 11.39 -1.12
CA ILE A 78 -12.11 12.87 -1.20
C ILE A 78 -11.83 13.36 -2.62
N ILE A 79 -11.01 12.64 -3.38
CA ILE A 79 -10.70 12.99 -4.76
C ILE A 79 -11.93 12.74 -5.64
N VAL A 80 -12.61 11.60 -5.45
CA VAL A 80 -13.87 11.30 -6.15
C VAL A 80 -14.93 12.35 -5.83
N PHE A 81 -15.10 12.72 -4.56
CA PHE A 81 -16.03 13.75 -4.12
C PHE A 81 -15.78 15.09 -4.87
N LEU A 82 -14.52 15.52 -4.95
CA LEU A 82 -14.16 16.75 -5.66
C LEU A 82 -14.38 16.64 -7.18
N LEU A 83 -14.07 15.49 -7.78
CA LEU A 83 -14.27 15.28 -9.20
C LEU A 83 -15.74 15.26 -9.60
N ARG A 84 -16.63 14.83 -8.72
CA ARG A 84 -18.09 14.81 -8.97
C ARG A 84 -18.69 16.22 -9.19
N PHE A 85 -18.04 17.31 -8.76
CA PHE A 85 -18.47 18.67 -9.08
C PHE A 85 -18.31 19.02 -10.58
N VAL A 86 -17.40 18.35 -11.29
CA VAL A 86 -17.01 18.67 -12.66
C VAL A 86 -17.25 17.54 -13.65
N CYS A 87 -17.52 16.33 -13.17
CA CYS A 87 -17.70 15.14 -14.00
C CYS A 87 -18.87 14.29 -13.52
N SER A 88 -19.86 14.07 -14.39
CA SER A 88 -21.03 13.23 -14.13
C SER A 88 -20.75 11.73 -14.29
N ASN A 89 -19.72 11.35 -15.06
CA ASN A 89 -19.37 9.95 -15.28
C ASN A 89 -18.64 9.36 -14.07
N TRP A 90 -19.29 8.46 -13.37
CA TRP A 90 -18.82 7.85 -12.14
C TRP A 90 -17.51 7.05 -12.32
N ILE A 91 -17.49 6.22 -13.35
CA ILE A 91 -16.32 5.36 -13.63
C ILE A 91 -15.11 6.22 -13.96
N LEU A 92 -15.29 7.26 -14.80
CA LEU A 92 -14.21 8.18 -15.14
C LEU A 92 -13.70 8.95 -13.92
N CYS A 93 -14.58 9.42 -13.04
CA CYS A 93 -14.16 10.06 -11.78
C CYS A 93 -13.27 9.13 -10.95
N ARG A 94 -13.63 7.86 -10.86
CA ARG A 94 -12.85 6.87 -10.14
C ARG A 94 -11.50 6.59 -10.82
N GLU A 95 -11.49 6.37 -12.12
CA GLU A 95 -10.27 6.14 -12.89
C GLU A 95 -9.27 7.29 -12.69
N ILE A 96 -9.75 8.54 -12.78
CA ILE A 96 -8.93 9.74 -12.54
C ILE A 96 -8.44 9.78 -11.08
N ALA A 97 -9.31 9.48 -10.10
CA ALA A 97 -8.91 9.45 -8.70
C ALA A 97 -7.79 8.44 -8.44
N ILE A 98 -7.91 7.23 -8.97
CA ILE A 98 -6.87 6.19 -8.84
C ILE A 98 -5.57 6.61 -9.52
N LEU A 99 -5.63 7.22 -10.70
CA LEU A 99 -4.44 7.75 -11.38
C LEU A 99 -3.72 8.82 -10.54
N ILE A 100 -4.49 9.75 -9.93
CA ILE A 100 -3.93 10.79 -9.05
C ILE A 100 -3.25 10.14 -7.83
N VAL A 101 -3.90 9.16 -7.19
CA VAL A 101 -3.35 8.46 -6.03
C VAL A 101 -2.10 7.67 -6.40
N THR A 102 -2.13 6.95 -7.53
CA THR A 102 -0.97 6.20 -8.04
C THR A 102 0.21 7.11 -8.36
N ALA A 103 -0.03 8.24 -9.03
CA ALA A 103 1.00 9.24 -9.30
C ALA A 103 1.57 9.82 -7.99
N GLY A 104 0.70 10.10 -7.01
CA GLY A 104 1.08 10.53 -5.67
C GLY A 104 1.96 9.50 -4.95
N LEU A 105 1.61 8.22 -5.03
CA LEU A 105 2.40 7.13 -4.46
C LEU A 105 3.80 7.06 -5.08
N PHE A 106 3.92 7.12 -6.41
CA PHE A 106 5.21 7.09 -7.09
C PHE A 106 6.07 8.33 -6.74
N PHE A 107 5.45 9.49 -6.66
CA PHE A 107 6.12 10.71 -6.21
C PHE A 107 6.62 10.58 -4.77
N LEU A 108 5.81 10.04 -3.86
CA LEU A 108 6.19 9.84 -2.47
C LEU A 108 7.31 8.80 -2.31
N ILE A 109 7.34 7.73 -3.11
CA ILE A 109 8.46 6.78 -3.15
C ILE A 109 9.77 7.51 -3.50
N LEU A 110 9.74 8.36 -4.53
CA LEU A 110 10.91 9.15 -4.93
C LEU A 110 11.33 10.13 -3.81
N LEU A 111 10.39 10.84 -3.22
CA LEU A 111 10.65 11.80 -2.14
C LEU A 111 11.19 11.11 -0.88
N PHE A 112 10.66 9.95 -0.53
CA PHE A 112 11.12 9.12 0.57
C PHE A 112 12.59 8.75 0.40
N TYR A 113 12.99 8.17 -0.75
CA TYR A 113 14.38 7.82 -0.97
C TYR A 113 15.31 9.05 -1.05
N LYS A 114 14.84 10.17 -1.58
CA LYS A 114 15.59 11.44 -1.51
C LYS A 114 15.78 11.92 -0.06
N THR A 115 14.82 11.67 0.79
CA THR A 115 14.89 12.05 2.21
C THR A 115 15.85 11.15 2.98
N VAL A 116 15.79 9.82 2.78
CA VAL A 116 16.58 8.87 3.57
C VAL A 116 17.96 8.63 2.99
N ILE A 117 18.12 8.73 1.67
CA ILE A 117 19.37 8.48 0.92
C ILE A 117 19.78 9.77 0.20
N SER A 118 20.67 10.54 0.79
CA SER A 118 21.13 11.83 0.27
C SER A 118 22.12 11.72 -0.90
N SER A 119 21.91 10.82 -1.86
CA SER A 119 22.78 10.61 -3.01
C SER A 119 22.00 10.40 -4.31
N TYR A 120 22.68 10.51 -5.46
CA TYR A 120 22.11 10.15 -6.77
C TYR A 120 21.50 8.75 -6.81
N SER A 121 21.96 7.86 -5.95
CA SER A 121 21.43 6.51 -5.74
C SER A 121 19.94 6.49 -5.33
N SER A 122 19.38 7.59 -4.82
CA SER A 122 17.95 7.66 -4.45
C SER A 122 17.00 7.41 -5.63
N TYR A 123 17.34 7.85 -6.84
CA TYR A 123 16.57 7.59 -8.06
C TYR A 123 16.58 6.11 -8.44
N LEU A 124 17.72 5.44 -8.25
CA LEU A 124 17.85 4.00 -8.50
C LEU A 124 16.97 3.20 -7.51
N HIS A 125 16.98 3.58 -6.23
CA HIS A 125 16.12 2.95 -5.21
C HIS A 125 14.65 3.13 -5.56
N ALA A 126 14.23 4.35 -5.88
CA ALA A 126 12.85 4.64 -6.24
C ALA A 126 12.43 3.86 -7.52
N GLY A 127 13.30 3.83 -8.54
CA GLY A 127 13.03 3.11 -9.78
C GLY A 127 12.84 1.60 -9.56
N ILE A 128 13.71 0.96 -8.78
CA ILE A 128 13.58 -0.47 -8.45
C ILE A 128 12.30 -0.74 -7.63
N THR A 129 11.99 0.10 -6.63
CA THR A 129 10.77 -0.06 -5.82
C THR A 129 9.51 0.08 -6.69
N ILE A 130 9.45 1.10 -7.55
CA ILE A 130 8.33 1.30 -8.47
C ILE A 130 8.20 0.11 -9.41
N LEU A 131 9.32 -0.37 -9.96
CA LEU A 131 9.31 -1.51 -10.88
C LEU A 131 8.78 -2.78 -10.23
N LEU A 132 9.23 -3.08 -9.01
CA LEU A 132 8.74 -4.22 -8.23
C LEU A 132 7.25 -4.06 -7.86
N LEU A 133 6.82 -2.84 -7.53
CA LEU A 133 5.42 -2.54 -7.23
C LEU A 133 4.52 -2.72 -8.46
N CYS A 134 5.03 -2.39 -9.64
CA CYS A 134 4.33 -2.52 -10.92
C CYS A 134 4.34 -3.94 -11.50
N LEU A 135 4.94 -4.93 -10.82
CA LEU A 135 4.86 -6.32 -11.27
C LEU A 135 3.42 -6.82 -11.17
N PRO A 136 2.80 -7.30 -12.27
CA PRO A 136 1.44 -7.81 -12.26
C PRO A 136 1.38 -9.16 -11.54
N MET A 137 0.95 -9.12 -10.30
CA MET A 137 0.69 -10.26 -9.42
C MET A 137 -0.73 -10.13 -8.85
N MET A 138 -1.18 -11.05 -8.03
CA MET A 138 -2.52 -10.96 -7.41
C MET A 138 -2.73 -9.72 -6.54
N GLN A 139 -1.66 -9.12 -6.03
CA GLN A 139 -1.70 -7.84 -5.33
C GLN A 139 -2.02 -6.64 -6.24
N TYR A 140 -1.92 -6.81 -7.55
CA TYR A 140 -2.01 -5.72 -8.53
C TYR A 140 -3.39 -5.02 -8.55
N PRO A 141 -4.53 -5.75 -8.58
CA PRO A 141 -5.85 -5.13 -8.49
C PRO A 141 -6.04 -4.33 -7.19
N GLN A 142 -5.60 -4.87 -6.06
CA GLN A 142 -5.70 -4.21 -4.76
C GLN A 142 -4.86 -2.94 -4.68
N THR A 143 -3.71 -2.91 -5.33
CA THR A 143 -2.83 -1.75 -5.34
C THR A 143 -3.35 -0.64 -6.25
N PHE A 144 -3.83 -0.99 -7.46
CA PHE A 144 -4.09 -0.01 -8.50
C PHE A 144 -5.56 0.14 -8.92
N TYR A 145 -6.47 -0.73 -8.44
CA TYR A 145 -7.87 -0.68 -8.87
C TYR A 145 -8.86 -0.47 -7.72
N GLU A 146 -8.61 -1.05 -6.55
CA GLU A 146 -9.55 -0.96 -5.43
C GLU A 146 -9.57 0.40 -4.74
N GLY A 147 -8.46 1.14 -4.79
CA GLY A 147 -8.38 2.50 -4.24
C GLY A 147 -8.35 2.57 -2.71
N ALA A 148 -8.14 1.44 -2.03
CA ALA A 148 -8.19 1.38 -0.57
C ALA A 148 -6.83 1.07 0.08
N TYR A 149 -6.03 0.22 -0.54
CA TYR A 149 -4.81 -0.30 0.09
C TYR A 149 -3.56 0.53 -0.20
N GLU A 150 -3.49 1.26 -1.30
CA GLU A 150 -2.37 2.16 -1.61
C GLU A 150 -2.22 3.30 -0.60
N TRP A 151 -3.31 3.72 0.03
CA TRP A 151 -3.30 4.73 1.08
C TRP A 151 -2.49 4.33 2.31
N GLN A 152 -2.42 3.04 2.64
CA GLN A 152 -1.56 2.56 3.72
C GLN A 152 -0.09 2.89 3.45
N SER A 153 0.37 2.60 2.23
CA SER A 153 1.75 2.92 1.80
C SER A 153 1.98 4.43 1.71
N ILE A 154 0.99 5.21 1.26
CA ILE A 154 1.06 6.68 1.21
C ILE A 154 1.25 7.26 2.61
N TRP A 155 0.42 6.86 3.58
CA TRP A 155 0.50 7.34 4.94
C TRP A 155 1.82 6.93 5.63
N GLU A 156 2.28 5.71 5.37
CA GLU A 156 3.58 5.26 5.87
C GLU A 156 4.72 6.10 5.31
N LEU A 157 4.74 6.33 3.99
CA LEU A 157 5.77 7.16 3.36
C LEU A 157 5.76 8.60 3.88
N LEU A 158 4.58 9.20 4.02
CA LEU A 158 4.45 10.56 4.60
C LEU A 158 4.99 10.60 6.03
N LEU A 159 4.63 9.62 6.86
CA LEU A 159 5.11 9.51 8.24
C LEU A 159 6.64 9.38 8.28
N MET A 160 7.21 8.51 7.44
CA MET A 160 8.66 8.31 7.34
C MET A 160 9.39 9.55 6.86
N ILE A 161 8.88 10.23 5.82
CA ILE A 161 9.49 11.46 5.28
C ILE A 161 9.55 12.53 6.36
N VAL A 162 8.43 12.80 7.04
CA VAL A 162 8.37 13.82 8.09
C VAL A 162 9.27 13.44 9.27
N PHE A 163 9.24 12.18 9.70
CA PHE A 163 10.09 11.67 10.78
C PHE A 163 11.58 11.87 10.47
N PHE A 164 12.06 11.45 9.29
CA PHE A 164 13.46 11.61 8.94
C PHE A 164 13.87 13.07 8.73
N HIS A 165 12.96 13.95 8.34
CA HIS A 165 13.22 15.40 8.34
C HIS A 165 13.39 15.94 9.77
N ILE A 166 12.58 15.49 10.72
CA ILE A 166 12.71 15.86 12.14
C ILE A 166 14.02 15.32 12.73
N THR A 167 14.36 14.05 12.45
CA THR A 167 15.55 13.40 13.02
C THR A 167 16.85 13.99 12.52
N LYS A 168 16.91 14.43 11.25
CA LYS A 168 18.08 15.07 10.65
C LYS A 168 18.38 16.48 11.18
N LYS A 169 17.41 17.16 11.79
CA LYS A 169 17.64 18.48 12.41
C LYS A 169 18.46 18.32 13.70
N THR A 170 19.70 18.73 13.66
CA THR A 170 20.66 18.62 14.78
C THR A 170 20.39 19.64 15.91
N VAL A 171 19.80 20.78 15.59
CA VAL A 171 19.52 21.85 16.56
C VAL A 171 18.01 22.11 16.60
N PHE A 172 17.45 21.99 17.80
CA PHE A 172 16.06 22.32 18.10
C PHE A 172 15.95 23.85 18.31
N LYS A 173 16.04 24.61 17.23
CA LYS A 173 15.61 26.00 17.26
C LYS A 173 14.08 26.03 17.16
N LYS A 174 13.42 26.90 17.94
CA LYS A 174 11.97 27.20 17.80
C LYS A 174 11.70 27.93 16.48
N GLU A 175 12.16 27.34 15.35
CA GLU A 175 11.90 27.86 14.03
C GLU A 175 10.51 27.38 13.57
N ARG A 176 9.79 28.25 12.88
CA ARG A 176 8.46 27.97 12.30
C ARG A 176 8.46 26.65 11.51
N SER A 177 9.54 26.35 10.79
CA SER A 177 9.68 25.09 10.02
C SER A 177 9.71 23.84 10.90
N THR A 178 10.29 23.92 12.10
CA THR A 178 10.32 22.80 13.06
C THR A 178 8.95 22.55 13.67
N ILE A 179 8.23 23.61 14.01
CA ILE A 179 6.86 23.52 14.54
C ILE A 179 5.95 22.89 13.49
N LEU A 180 6.03 23.32 12.22
CA LEU A 180 5.25 22.75 11.13
C LEU A 180 5.53 21.26 10.90
N LEU A 181 6.80 20.81 11.00
CA LEU A 181 7.14 19.40 10.90
C LEU A 181 6.52 18.57 12.03
N PHE A 182 6.57 19.05 13.29
CA PHE A 182 5.94 18.35 14.41
C PHE A 182 4.42 18.35 14.32
N LEU A 183 3.83 19.44 13.84
CA LEU A 183 2.40 19.49 13.57
C LEU A 183 2.01 18.50 12.46
N SER A 184 2.75 18.45 11.36
CA SER A 184 2.53 17.47 10.29
C SER A 184 2.66 16.04 10.81
N TYR A 185 3.68 15.76 11.63
CA TYR A 185 3.87 14.46 12.26
C TYR A 185 2.68 14.09 13.14
N PHE A 186 2.22 15.02 14.00
CA PHE A 186 1.05 14.84 14.85
C PHE A 186 -0.20 14.50 14.00
N VAL A 187 -0.48 15.32 12.98
CA VAL A 187 -1.66 15.17 12.11
C VAL A 187 -1.65 13.83 11.39
N ILE A 188 -0.50 13.42 10.80
CA ILE A 188 -0.37 12.14 10.11
C ILE A 188 -0.62 10.98 11.07
N LEU A 189 0.00 11.00 12.24
CA LEU A 189 -0.12 9.94 13.22
C LEU A 189 -1.52 9.88 13.85
N PHE A 190 -2.15 11.04 14.08
CA PHE A 190 -3.53 11.17 14.55
C PHE A 190 -4.50 10.51 13.56
N PHE A 191 -4.45 10.88 12.27
CA PHE A 191 -5.34 10.30 11.26
C PHE A 191 -5.12 8.80 11.07
N ASN A 192 -3.88 8.33 11.08
CA ASN A 192 -3.60 6.90 11.05
C ASN A 192 -4.20 6.17 12.26
N SER A 193 -4.19 6.80 13.42
CA SER A 193 -4.70 6.20 14.67
C SER A 193 -6.22 6.25 14.80
N MET A 194 -6.92 7.00 13.92
CA MET A 194 -8.37 6.95 13.80
C MET A 194 -8.88 5.67 13.09
N SER A 195 -8.00 4.81 12.60
CA SER A 195 -8.33 3.47 12.13
C SER A 195 -7.65 2.45 13.03
N LEU A 196 -8.40 1.56 13.68
CA LEU A 196 -7.83 0.51 14.54
C LEU A 196 -6.79 -0.32 13.80
N ARG A 197 -7.04 -0.63 12.54
CA ARG A 197 -6.12 -1.35 11.68
C ARG A 197 -4.80 -0.57 11.50
N MET A 198 -4.89 0.70 11.10
CA MET A 198 -3.70 1.54 10.88
C MET A 198 -2.96 1.84 12.19
N LEU A 199 -3.69 1.98 13.29
CA LEU A 199 -3.09 2.10 14.62
C LEU A 199 -2.20 0.89 14.91
N MET A 200 -2.71 -0.33 14.70
CA MET A 200 -2.00 -1.56 15.05
C MET A 200 -0.86 -1.93 14.11
N ILE A 201 -1.01 -1.69 12.79
CA ILE A 201 0.00 -2.11 11.81
C ILE A 201 0.99 -1.01 11.43
N LEU A 202 0.69 0.27 11.69
CA LEU A 202 1.54 1.40 11.33
C LEU A 202 1.93 2.24 12.54
N SER A 203 0.98 2.89 13.23
CA SER A 203 1.28 3.88 14.27
C SER A 203 2.00 3.27 15.48
N PHE A 204 1.47 2.18 16.02
CA PHE A 204 2.03 1.50 17.18
C PHE A 204 3.41 0.88 16.90
N PRO A 205 3.63 0.12 15.81
CA PRO A 205 4.96 -0.36 15.45
C PRO A 205 5.98 0.76 15.24
N PHE A 206 5.54 1.88 14.67
CA PHE A 206 6.40 3.03 14.42
C PHE A 206 6.92 3.63 15.72
N VAL A 207 6.05 3.86 16.69
CA VAL A 207 6.43 4.42 17.99
C VAL A 207 7.28 3.42 18.79
N LEU A 208 6.95 2.14 18.76
CA LEU A 208 7.77 1.10 19.40
C LEU A 208 9.17 1.03 18.79
N ALA A 209 9.28 1.07 17.46
CA ALA A 209 10.57 1.08 16.80
C ALA A 209 11.42 2.30 17.20
N TYR A 210 10.79 3.48 17.27
CA TYR A 210 11.47 4.68 17.75
C TYR A 210 12.01 4.51 19.17
N LEU A 211 11.17 4.07 20.10
CA LEU A 211 11.57 3.84 21.50
C LEU A 211 12.68 2.79 21.59
N PHE A 212 12.59 1.73 20.81
CA PHE A 212 13.60 0.67 20.81
C PHE A 212 14.95 1.16 20.26
N VAL A 213 14.94 1.96 19.19
CA VAL A 213 16.18 2.59 18.66
C VAL A 213 16.78 3.54 19.70
N GLN A 214 15.95 4.38 20.35
CA GLN A 214 16.44 5.26 21.43
C GLN A 214 17.02 4.45 22.61
N PHE A 215 16.40 3.35 22.99
CA PHE A 215 16.90 2.46 24.03
C PHE A 215 18.28 1.87 23.67
N GLN A 216 18.48 1.47 22.43
CA GLN A 216 19.78 1.03 21.94
C GLN A 216 20.83 2.16 21.90
N GLU A 217 20.42 3.38 21.54
CA GLU A 217 21.34 4.56 21.47
C GLU A 217 21.84 5.01 22.85
N VAL A 218 21.14 4.67 23.92
CA VAL A 218 21.54 4.95 25.29
C VAL A 218 22.09 3.71 26.03
N ASP A 219 22.65 2.77 25.27
CA ASP A 219 23.25 1.52 25.79
C ASP A 219 22.33 0.74 26.75
N TYR A 220 21.04 0.64 26.36
CA TYR A 220 19.98 -0.07 27.11
C TYR A 220 19.67 0.49 28.51
N HIS A 221 19.99 1.77 28.76
CA HIS A 221 19.60 2.48 29.98
C HIS A 221 18.21 3.10 29.83
N PHE A 222 17.19 2.50 30.43
CA PHE A 222 15.81 2.94 30.29
C PHE A 222 15.59 4.39 30.78
N GLU A 223 16.20 4.78 31.88
CA GLU A 223 16.13 6.12 32.47
C GLU A 223 16.70 7.22 31.57
N LYS A 224 17.53 6.85 30.59
CA LYS A 224 18.17 7.80 29.66
C LYS A 224 17.40 7.96 28.34
N ILE A 225 16.38 7.14 28.05
CA ILE A 225 15.61 7.26 26.80
C ILE A 225 15.04 8.66 26.61
N PHE A 226 14.57 9.27 27.71
CA PHE A 226 13.95 10.60 27.72
C PHE A 226 14.91 11.70 28.14
N SER A 227 16.21 11.48 28.10
CA SER A 227 17.21 12.47 28.53
C SER A 227 17.20 13.73 27.64
N THR A 228 16.97 13.57 26.34
CA THR A 228 16.92 14.70 25.40
C THR A 228 15.51 15.31 25.30
N SER A 229 15.42 16.63 25.20
CA SER A 229 14.16 17.33 24.97
C SER A 229 13.47 16.89 23.69
N LYS A 230 14.25 16.52 22.67
CA LYS A 230 13.76 15.99 21.38
C LYS A 230 13.05 14.65 21.56
N ALA A 231 13.66 13.71 22.27
CA ALA A 231 13.08 12.38 22.50
C ALA A 231 11.79 12.48 23.34
N ARG A 232 11.80 13.33 24.39
CA ARG A 232 10.60 13.59 25.21
C ARG A 232 9.45 14.16 24.36
N LEU A 233 9.72 15.23 23.61
CA LEU A 233 8.70 15.89 22.80
C LEU A 233 8.13 14.93 21.73
N PHE A 234 8.99 14.18 21.05
CA PHE A 234 8.58 13.22 20.04
C PHE A 234 7.67 12.15 20.65
N THR A 235 8.04 11.58 21.78
CA THR A 235 7.26 10.56 22.49
C THR A 235 5.92 11.10 22.97
N ILE A 236 5.89 12.29 23.58
CA ILE A 236 4.64 12.92 24.04
C ILE A 236 3.69 13.18 22.87
N ILE A 237 4.18 13.74 21.76
CA ILE A 237 3.39 14.00 20.57
C ILE A 237 2.84 12.69 19.99
N SER A 238 3.66 11.62 19.94
CA SER A 238 3.25 10.33 19.42
C SER A 238 2.12 9.71 20.23
N PHE A 239 2.28 9.63 21.56
CA PHE A 239 1.23 9.09 22.43
C PHE A 239 -0.04 9.95 22.42
N ALA A 240 0.09 11.28 22.43
CA ALA A 240 -1.05 12.18 22.35
C ALA A 240 -1.81 12.00 21.02
N ALA A 241 -1.10 11.93 19.88
CA ALA A 241 -1.71 11.71 18.58
C ALA A 241 -2.43 10.36 18.48
N MET A 242 -1.78 9.27 18.96
CA MET A 242 -2.38 7.94 18.97
C MET A 242 -3.62 7.88 19.87
N LEU A 243 -3.53 8.42 21.09
CA LEU A 243 -4.66 8.41 22.04
C LEU A 243 -5.83 9.23 21.52
N LEU A 244 -5.59 10.45 21.04
CA LEU A 244 -6.63 11.31 20.49
C LEU A 244 -7.25 10.69 19.22
N GLY A 245 -6.44 10.11 18.33
CA GLY A 245 -6.93 9.40 17.15
C GLY A 245 -7.83 8.22 17.51
N PHE A 246 -7.39 7.41 18.47
CA PHE A 246 -8.16 6.28 18.99
C PHE A 246 -9.50 6.70 19.63
N ILE A 247 -9.48 7.73 20.47
CA ILE A 247 -10.71 8.28 21.07
C ILE A 247 -11.64 8.82 19.98
N SER A 248 -11.11 9.53 18.98
CA SER A 248 -11.88 10.06 17.87
C SER A 248 -12.53 8.98 17.02
N TYR A 249 -11.85 7.83 16.84
CA TYR A 249 -12.43 6.67 16.18
C TYR A 249 -13.72 6.21 16.89
N PHE A 250 -13.69 6.01 18.21
CA PHE A 250 -14.87 5.57 18.95
C PHE A 250 -15.98 6.64 18.99
N ALA A 251 -15.63 7.92 19.04
CA ALA A 251 -16.61 9.00 18.97
C ALA A 251 -17.34 8.99 17.62
N LEU A 252 -16.59 8.90 16.51
CA LEU A 252 -17.16 8.80 15.17
C LEU A 252 -17.97 7.53 14.98
N ALA A 253 -17.49 6.39 15.46
CA ALA A 253 -18.20 5.12 15.38
C ALA A 253 -19.58 5.13 16.04
N LYS A 254 -19.77 6.02 17.03
CA LYS A 254 -21.09 6.25 17.66
C LYS A 254 -21.96 7.23 16.88
N MET A 255 -21.37 8.14 16.11
CA MET A 255 -22.09 9.15 15.33
C MET A 255 -22.58 8.61 14.00
N VAL A 256 -21.86 7.69 13.40
CA VAL A 256 -22.22 7.07 12.12
C VAL A 256 -22.72 5.64 12.34
N SER A 257 -23.72 5.21 11.58
CA SER A 257 -24.22 3.83 11.62
C SER A 257 -23.18 2.90 11.01
N LEU A 258 -22.20 2.48 11.82
CA LEU A 258 -21.25 1.47 11.39
C LEU A 258 -21.94 0.12 11.26
N SER A 259 -21.66 -0.55 10.16
CA SER A 259 -22.12 -1.90 9.93
C SER A 259 -21.62 -2.84 11.03
N SER A 260 -22.56 -3.54 11.69
CA SER A 260 -22.25 -4.60 12.64
C SER A 260 -21.64 -5.84 11.99
N THR A 261 -21.64 -5.92 10.65
CA THR A 261 -21.18 -7.09 9.89
C THR A 261 -19.68 -7.17 9.70
N SER A 262 -18.94 -6.10 9.97
CA SER A 262 -17.53 -6.32 10.24
C SER A 262 -17.43 -6.89 11.65
N ALA A 263 -17.77 -8.14 11.73
CA ALA A 263 -17.46 -8.95 12.89
C ALA A 263 -16.08 -8.56 13.38
N GLY A 264 -16.00 -8.04 14.58
CA GLY A 264 -14.72 -7.66 15.16
C GLY A 264 -13.76 -8.83 14.99
N MET A 265 -12.51 -8.55 14.70
CA MET A 265 -11.49 -9.60 14.66
C MET A 265 -11.60 -10.40 15.95
N THR A 266 -12.03 -11.64 15.86
CA THR A 266 -12.12 -12.56 17.00
C THR A 266 -10.97 -13.55 16.92
N PHE A 267 -10.42 -13.90 18.08
CA PHE A 267 -9.43 -14.97 18.15
C PHE A 267 -10.07 -16.30 17.77
N VAL A 268 -9.34 -17.11 17.01
CA VAL A 268 -9.77 -18.46 16.64
C VAL A 268 -9.40 -19.47 17.71
N GLY A 269 -10.17 -20.56 17.80
CA GLY A 269 -9.85 -21.70 18.67
C GLY A 269 -8.64 -22.50 18.17
N GLN A 270 -8.10 -23.35 19.03
CA GLN A 270 -6.93 -24.19 18.69
C GLN A 270 -7.18 -25.13 17.53
N ASP A 271 -8.40 -25.59 17.35
CA ASP A 271 -8.87 -26.47 16.27
C ASP A 271 -8.77 -25.80 14.89
N VAL A 272 -8.92 -24.47 14.82
CA VAL A 272 -8.88 -23.70 13.57
C VAL A 272 -7.46 -23.13 13.30
N LEU A 273 -6.61 -23.04 14.30
CA LEU A 273 -5.31 -22.39 14.20
C LEU A 273 -4.41 -22.99 13.11
N PHE A 274 -4.38 -24.32 12.99
CA PHE A 274 -3.55 -24.99 11.99
C PHE A 274 -4.06 -24.75 10.56
N ASP A 275 -5.36 -24.70 10.39
CA ASP A 275 -5.96 -24.41 9.08
C ASP A 275 -5.74 -22.94 8.69
N ASN A 276 -5.81 -22.01 9.65
CA ASN A 276 -5.42 -20.62 9.44
C ASN A 276 -3.95 -20.49 9.03
N PHE A 277 -3.05 -21.24 9.64
CA PHE A 277 -1.64 -21.24 9.26
C PHE A 277 -1.42 -21.77 7.82
N LYS A 278 -2.09 -22.85 7.43
CA LYS A 278 -2.06 -23.35 6.04
C LYS A 278 -2.61 -22.32 5.07
N THR A 279 -3.75 -21.70 5.44
CA THR A 279 -4.38 -20.65 4.62
C THR A 279 -3.48 -19.44 4.50
N PHE A 280 -2.80 -19.03 5.57
CA PHE A 280 -1.80 -17.97 5.54
C PHE A 280 -0.68 -18.29 4.54
N LEU A 281 -0.08 -19.48 4.60
CA LEU A 281 0.96 -19.88 3.65
C LEU A 281 0.43 -19.88 2.20
N SER A 282 -0.75 -20.45 1.98
CA SER A 282 -1.42 -20.44 0.67
C SER A 282 -1.63 -18.99 0.18
N ASN A 283 -2.10 -18.10 1.05
CA ASN A 283 -2.29 -16.68 0.73
C ASN A 283 -0.98 -15.99 0.34
N VAL A 284 0.14 -16.32 0.98
CA VAL A 284 1.46 -15.77 0.62
C VAL A 284 1.84 -16.19 -0.80
N PHE A 285 1.74 -17.48 -1.13
CA PHE A 285 2.03 -17.98 -2.48
C PHE A 285 1.09 -17.37 -3.53
N TYR A 286 -0.19 -17.27 -3.21
CA TYR A 286 -1.21 -16.69 -4.07
C TYR A 286 -0.92 -15.19 -4.31
N TYR A 287 -0.59 -14.45 -3.26
CA TYR A 287 -0.31 -13.01 -3.34
C TYR A 287 0.83 -12.68 -4.31
N TYR A 288 1.88 -13.50 -4.34
CA TYR A 288 2.98 -13.38 -5.29
C TYR A 288 2.71 -14.06 -6.64
N SER A 289 1.53 -14.63 -6.84
CA SER A 289 1.22 -15.44 -8.05
C SER A 289 2.29 -16.49 -8.34
N ALA A 290 2.82 -17.10 -7.30
CA ALA A 290 3.93 -18.05 -7.36
C ALA A 290 3.48 -19.51 -7.56
N VAL A 291 2.18 -19.76 -7.62
CA VAL A 291 1.59 -21.07 -7.85
C VAL A 291 0.54 -20.96 -8.94
N ASN A 292 0.68 -21.78 -9.98
CA ASN A 292 -0.28 -21.89 -11.06
C ASN A 292 -0.22 -23.28 -11.69
N SER A 293 -1.38 -23.84 -12.04
CA SER A 293 -1.50 -25.15 -12.69
C SER A 293 -1.37 -25.05 -14.21
N THR A 294 -0.20 -24.62 -14.69
CA THR A 294 0.07 -24.43 -16.12
C THR A 294 1.36 -25.16 -16.54
N SER A 295 1.52 -25.38 -17.86
CA SER A 295 2.76 -25.94 -18.41
C SER A 295 3.95 -25.02 -18.07
N LEU A 296 5.05 -25.61 -17.61
CA LEU A 296 6.29 -24.91 -17.26
C LEU A 296 6.82 -24.04 -18.42
N PHE A 297 6.70 -24.53 -19.65
CA PHE A 297 7.21 -23.84 -20.85
C PHE A 297 6.19 -22.86 -21.48
N SER A 298 5.04 -22.64 -20.84
CA SER A 298 4.13 -21.57 -21.22
C SER A 298 4.59 -20.24 -20.66
N ILE A 299 4.11 -19.11 -21.24
CA ILE A 299 4.40 -17.77 -20.70
C ILE A 299 3.95 -17.64 -19.23
N THR A 300 2.81 -18.21 -18.89
CA THR A 300 2.30 -18.26 -17.52
C THR A 300 3.20 -19.10 -16.61
N GLY A 301 3.69 -20.24 -17.07
CA GLY A 301 4.62 -21.11 -16.32
C GLY A 301 5.95 -20.40 -16.05
N ILE A 302 6.54 -19.76 -17.06
CA ILE A 302 7.78 -18.98 -16.91
C ILE A 302 7.55 -17.82 -15.91
N THR A 303 6.44 -17.09 -16.06
CA THR A 303 6.10 -15.99 -15.12
C THR A 303 5.92 -16.51 -13.70
N THR A 304 5.27 -17.67 -13.52
CA THR A 304 5.12 -18.30 -12.20
C THR A 304 6.46 -18.65 -11.56
N CYS A 305 7.41 -19.19 -12.34
CA CYS A 305 8.77 -19.47 -11.85
C CYS A 305 9.51 -18.19 -11.46
N LEU A 306 9.40 -17.12 -12.25
CA LEU A 306 9.98 -15.81 -11.89
C LEU A 306 9.35 -15.25 -10.63
N ASN A 307 8.04 -15.32 -10.49
CA ASN A 307 7.30 -14.89 -9.31
C ASN A 307 7.68 -15.68 -8.06
N PHE A 308 7.97 -16.99 -8.20
CA PHE A 308 8.48 -17.80 -7.09
C PHE A 308 9.88 -17.33 -6.65
N VAL A 309 10.77 -17.00 -7.58
CA VAL A 309 12.08 -16.41 -7.23
C VAL A 309 11.91 -15.07 -6.52
N ILE A 310 11.00 -14.22 -7.02
CA ILE A 310 10.67 -12.94 -6.38
C ILE A 310 10.12 -13.16 -4.99
N LEU A 311 9.20 -14.12 -4.78
CA LEU A 311 8.70 -14.49 -3.46
C LEU A 311 9.83 -14.86 -2.52
N VAL A 312 10.74 -15.75 -2.94
CA VAL A 312 11.87 -16.18 -2.09
C VAL A 312 12.75 -14.99 -1.72
N VAL A 313 13.08 -14.13 -2.69
CA VAL A 313 13.92 -12.95 -2.43
C VAL A 313 13.18 -11.94 -1.56
N CYS A 314 11.94 -11.61 -1.87
CA CYS A 314 11.17 -10.57 -1.17
C CYS A 314 10.72 -11.03 0.22
N ALA A 315 10.18 -12.25 0.35
CA ALA A 315 9.57 -12.67 1.61
C ALA A 315 10.58 -13.25 2.62
N PHE A 316 11.74 -13.75 2.15
CA PHE A 316 12.69 -14.43 3.04
C PHE A 316 14.08 -13.79 2.98
N VAL A 317 14.72 -13.72 1.81
CA VAL A 317 16.14 -13.33 1.71
C VAL A 317 16.35 -11.88 2.15
N SER A 318 15.59 -10.94 1.62
CA SER A 318 15.81 -9.52 1.87
C SER A 318 15.44 -9.06 3.28
N PRO A 319 14.35 -9.53 3.92
CA PRO A 319 14.06 -9.20 5.32
C PRO A 319 15.10 -9.79 6.29
N ILE A 320 15.57 -11.02 6.04
CA ILE A 320 16.63 -11.65 6.85
C ILE A 320 17.95 -10.90 6.66
N TRP A 321 18.30 -10.54 5.43
CA TRP A 321 19.47 -9.71 5.16
C TRP A 321 19.40 -8.37 5.92
N ALA A 322 18.26 -7.69 5.91
CA ALA A 322 18.07 -6.45 6.64
C ALA A 322 18.29 -6.64 8.15
N LEU A 323 17.78 -7.73 8.71
CA LEU A 323 17.97 -8.08 10.13
C LEU A 323 19.44 -8.33 10.49
N ILE A 324 20.21 -9.01 9.61
CA ILE A 324 21.64 -9.26 9.82
C ILE A 324 22.47 -7.98 9.72
N HIS A 325 22.03 -7.01 8.91
CA HIS A 325 22.81 -5.82 8.58
C HIS A 325 22.37 -4.55 9.32
N TYR A 326 21.23 -4.55 10.01
CA TYR A 326 20.64 -3.34 10.62
C TYR A 326 21.58 -2.65 11.63
N GLY A 327 22.45 -3.39 12.33
CA GLY A 327 23.41 -2.85 13.28
C GLY A 327 24.79 -2.55 12.71
N LYS A 328 25.06 -2.94 11.45
CA LYS A 328 26.40 -2.83 10.82
C LYS A 328 26.56 -1.57 9.97
N GLU A 329 25.47 -1.02 9.46
CA GLU A 329 25.48 0.21 8.68
C GLU A 329 25.39 1.43 9.58
N LYS A 330 26.27 2.43 9.34
CA LYS A 330 26.29 3.71 10.09
C LYS A 330 25.09 4.63 9.79
N GLY A 331 23.94 4.08 9.37
CA GLY A 331 22.75 4.84 8.99
C GLY A 331 21.57 4.57 9.91
N THR A 332 20.98 5.62 10.48
CA THR A 332 19.75 5.54 11.30
C THR A 332 18.55 4.95 10.54
N PHE A 333 18.53 5.07 9.21
CA PHE A 333 17.40 4.61 8.41
C PHE A 333 17.24 3.09 8.43
N LEU A 334 18.25 2.32 8.01
CA LEU A 334 18.13 0.85 7.95
C LEU A 334 17.82 0.28 9.33
N LYS A 335 18.49 0.81 10.38
CA LYS A 335 18.26 0.40 11.77
C LYS A 335 16.80 0.61 12.19
N PHE A 336 16.28 1.82 12.01
CA PHE A 336 14.91 2.16 12.39
C PHE A 336 13.89 1.37 11.54
N TYR A 337 14.04 1.40 10.21
CA TYR A 337 13.09 0.78 9.30
C TYR A 337 13.02 -0.73 9.49
N THR A 338 14.14 -1.39 9.74
CA THR A 338 14.16 -2.84 10.01
C THR A 338 13.33 -3.17 11.24
N ILE A 339 13.55 -2.47 12.36
CA ILE A 339 12.81 -2.73 13.59
C ILE A 339 11.31 -2.45 13.39
N TYR A 340 10.98 -1.32 12.78
CA TYR A 340 9.60 -0.94 12.45
C TYR A 340 8.90 -1.99 11.60
N ALA A 341 9.49 -2.35 10.47
CA ALA A 341 8.90 -3.29 9.53
C ALA A 341 8.74 -4.70 10.14
N TRP A 342 9.71 -5.16 10.94
CA TRP A 342 9.62 -6.45 11.61
C TRP A 342 8.50 -6.48 12.66
N ILE A 343 8.34 -5.43 13.47
CA ILE A 343 7.23 -5.33 14.44
C ILE A 343 5.89 -5.32 13.71
N SER A 344 5.76 -4.49 12.67
CA SER A 344 4.55 -4.39 11.88
C SER A 344 4.21 -5.72 11.17
N ASN A 345 5.19 -6.35 10.51
CA ASN A 345 5.02 -7.63 9.83
C ASN A 345 4.61 -8.74 10.81
N PHE A 346 5.25 -8.77 11.99
CA PHE A 346 4.89 -9.73 13.04
C PHE A 346 3.42 -9.57 13.46
N LEU A 347 2.95 -8.33 13.69
CA LEU A 347 1.56 -8.08 14.06
C LEU A 347 0.58 -8.49 12.96
N VAL A 348 0.88 -8.15 11.70
CA VAL A 348 0.03 -8.55 10.57
C VAL A 348 -0.06 -10.07 10.48
N ILE A 349 1.08 -10.78 10.50
CA ILE A 349 1.13 -12.24 10.43
C ILE A 349 0.41 -12.86 11.62
N TYR A 350 0.64 -12.31 12.82
CA TYR A 350 -0.05 -12.75 14.03
C TYR A 350 -1.57 -12.65 13.88
N PHE A 351 -2.09 -11.49 13.45
CA PHE A 351 -3.53 -11.35 13.25
C PHE A 351 -4.08 -12.27 12.16
N MET A 352 -3.36 -12.47 11.06
CA MET A 352 -3.79 -13.40 10.00
C MET A 352 -3.85 -14.86 10.46
N ILE A 353 -3.01 -15.28 11.37
CA ILE A 353 -2.96 -16.67 11.86
C ILE A 353 -3.92 -16.88 13.05
N PHE A 354 -3.93 -15.96 14.01
CA PHE A 354 -4.62 -16.15 15.28
C PHE A 354 -6.03 -15.58 15.35
N THR A 355 -6.49 -14.92 14.27
CA THR A 355 -7.82 -14.30 14.24
C THR A 355 -8.59 -14.68 12.99
N THR A 356 -9.86 -14.28 12.97
CA THR A 356 -10.73 -14.42 11.78
C THR A 356 -10.30 -13.53 10.60
N ALA A 357 -9.30 -12.66 10.76
CA ALA A 357 -8.77 -11.78 9.70
C ALA A 357 -7.76 -12.51 8.81
N ASN A 358 -8.20 -13.56 8.11
CA ASN A 358 -7.35 -14.42 7.28
C ASN A 358 -7.55 -14.16 5.78
N HIS A 359 -7.67 -12.90 5.37
CA HIS A 359 -7.79 -12.53 3.96
C HIS A 359 -6.43 -12.15 3.37
N TYR A 360 -6.13 -12.61 2.14
CA TYR A 360 -4.85 -12.35 1.45
C TYR A 360 -4.52 -10.85 1.32
N GLY A 361 -5.53 -9.97 1.21
CA GLY A 361 -5.34 -8.52 1.15
C GLY A 361 -4.67 -7.92 2.38
N TYR A 362 -4.76 -8.57 3.54
CA TYR A 362 -4.06 -8.11 4.75
C TYR A 362 -2.54 -8.30 4.69
N PHE A 363 -2.07 -9.20 3.82
CA PHE A 363 -0.64 -9.38 3.57
C PHE A 363 0.01 -8.18 2.86
N ARG A 364 -0.77 -7.24 2.34
CA ARG A 364 -0.31 -6.05 1.61
C ARG A 364 0.77 -5.25 2.35
N GLN A 365 0.62 -5.08 3.67
CA GLN A 365 1.60 -4.35 4.48
C GLN A 365 2.96 -5.07 4.55
N VAL A 366 2.93 -6.39 4.74
CA VAL A 366 4.14 -7.23 4.74
C VAL A 366 4.83 -7.17 3.38
N TYR A 367 4.07 -7.28 2.30
CA TYR A 367 4.59 -7.15 0.94
C TYR A 367 5.27 -5.80 0.72
N TRP A 368 4.63 -4.70 1.14
CA TRP A 368 5.17 -3.35 1.02
C TRP A 368 6.52 -3.19 1.71
N HIS A 369 6.63 -3.63 2.96
CA HIS A 369 7.91 -3.61 3.69
C HIS A 369 8.98 -4.45 2.99
N ASN A 370 8.59 -5.61 2.49
CA ASN A 370 9.49 -6.51 1.79
C ASN A 370 9.98 -5.93 0.46
N LEU A 371 9.18 -5.12 -0.24
CA LEU A 371 9.64 -4.39 -1.43
C LEU A 371 10.78 -3.41 -1.10
N ILE A 372 10.65 -2.68 0.01
CA ILE A 372 11.69 -1.75 0.44
C ILE A 372 12.95 -2.52 0.84
N PHE A 373 12.83 -3.60 1.60
CA PHE A 373 13.97 -4.48 1.93
C PHE A 373 14.64 -5.05 0.68
N THR A 374 13.84 -5.51 -0.29
CA THR A 374 14.35 -6.05 -1.56
C THR A 374 15.11 -4.99 -2.35
N THR A 375 14.58 -3.79 -2.43
CA THR A 375 15.27 -2.67 -3.08
C THR A 375 16.62 -2.40 -2.44
N LEU A 376 16.68 -2.33 -1.10
CA LEU A 376 17.93 -2.12 -0.37
C LEU A 376 18.93 -3.26 -0.58
N PHE A 377 18.46 -4.49 -0.53
CA PHE A 377 19.25 -5.71 -0.75
C PHE A 377 19.83 -5.76 -2.17
N LEU A 378 19.00 -5.55 -3.20
CA LEU A 378 19.47 -5.56 -4.59
C LEU A 378 20.54 -4.50 -4.85
N ILE A 379 20.35 -3.29 -4.30
CA ILE A 379 21.34 -2.23 -4.45
C ILE A 379 22.60 -2.52 -3.65
N HIS A 380 22.50 -3.18 -2.49
CA HIS A 380 23.68 -3.65 -1.76
C HIS A 380 24.50 -4.63 -2.59
N ILE A 381 23.86 -5.62 -3.21
CA ILE A 381 24.53 -6.56 -4.13
C ILE A 381 25.18 -5.82 -5.29
N MET A 382 24.46 -4.90 -5.94
CA MET A 382 24.96 -4.13 -7.08
C MET A 382 26.18 -3.26 -6.72
N LYS A 383 26.28 -2.78 -5.47
CA LYS A 383 27.41 -1.97 -4.99
C LYS A 383 28.61 -2.80 -4.55
N LYS A 384 28.37 -3.99 -4.00
CA LYS A 384 29.39 -4.84 -3.39
C LYS A 384 30.15 -5.67 -4.43
N HIS A 385 29.49 -6.01 -5.52
CA HIS A 385 30.02 -6.89 -6.55
C HIS A 385 30.33 -6.12 -7.84
N ASP A 386 31.01 -6.78 -8.79
CA ASP A 386 31.40 -6.20 -10.07
C ASP A 386 30.23 -5.75 -10.92
N LYS A 387 30.49 -4.92 -11.93
CA LYS A 387 29.49 -4.43 -12.92
C LYS A 387 28.65 -5.53 -13.55
N TYR A 388 29.14 -6.78 -13.54
CA TYR A 388 28.40 -7.95 -14.03
C TYR A 388 27.12 -8.22 -13.23
N TYR A 389 27.18 -8.18 -11.90
CA TYR A 389 26.00 -8.40 -11.04
C TYR A 389 24.94 -7.31 -11.21
N GLU A 390 25.36 -6.07 -11.43
CA GLU A 390 24.46 -4.98 -11.74
C GLU A 390 23.65 -5.28 -13.03
N TRP A 391 24.32 -5.78 -14.09
CA TRP A 391 23.66 -6.21 -15.30
C TRP A 391 22.67 -7.36 -15.07
N VAL A 392 23.10 -8.39 -14.33
CA VAL A 392 22.24 -9.53 -14.02
C VAL A 392 20.96 -9.10 -13.31
N VAL A 393 21.08 -8.27 -12.26
CA VAL A 393 19.91 -7.76 -11.51
C VAL A 393 18.96 -6.96 -12.42
N ILE A 394 19.50 -6.03 -13.21
CA ILE A 394 18.66 -5.19 -14.10
C ILE A 394 17.99 -6.06 -15.16
N LEU A 395 18.70 -6.98 -15.79
CA LEU A 395 18.12 -7.88 -16.80
C LEU A 395 17.04 -8.79 -16.21
N CYS A 396 17.29 -9.37 -15.03
CA CYS A 396 16.27 -10.18 -14.34
C CYS A 396 15.00 -9.37 -14.03
N LEU A 397 15.15 -8.12 -13.55
CA LEU A 397 14.02 -7.25 -13.31
C LEU A 397 13.27 -6.91 -14.61
N CYS A 398 13.98 -6.55 -15.68
CA CYS A 398 13.38 -6.25 -16.98
C CYS A 398 12.63 -7.46 -17.55
N VAL A 399 13.22 -8.66 -17.49
CA VAL A 399 12.58 -9.90 -17.95
C VAL A 399 11.32 -10.20 -17.13
N SER A 400 11.40 -10.08 -15.79
CA SER A 400 10.26 -10.33 -14.90
C SER A 400 9.10 -9.37 -15.22
N VAL A 401 9.40 -8.10 -15.45
CA VAL A 401 8.40 -7.08 -15.81
C VAL A 401 7.78 -7.38 -17.18
N CYS A 402 8.60 -7.64 -18.18
CA CYS A 402 8.11 -7.94 -19.53
C CYS A 402 7.23 -9.21 -19.53
N CYS A 403 7.70 -10.30 -18.92
CA CYS A 403 6.94 -11.54 -18.81
C CYS A 403 5.67 -11.35 -17.98
N GLY A 404 5.74 -10.63 -16.87
CA GLY A 404 4.59 -10.33 -16.02
C GLY A 404 3.51 -9.56 -16.76
N HIS A 405 3.86 -8.44 -17.42
CA HIS A 405 2.90 -7.64 -18.18
C HIS A 405 2.33 -8.39 -19.39
N LEU A 406 3.14 -9.17 -20.09
CA LEU A 406 2.67 -9.98 -21.21
C LEU A 406 1.69 -11.07 -20.72
N ASN A 407 2.02 -11.74 -19.62
CA ASN A 407 1.12 -12.73 -19.01
C ASN A 407 -0.19 -12.08 -18.54
N TYR A 408 -0.13 -10.92 -17.90
CA TYR A 408 -1.31 -10.19 -17.44
C TYR A 408 -2.20 -9.76 -18.60
N LEU A 409 -1.61 -9.27 -19.70
CA LEU A 409 -2.34 -8.94 -20.92
C LEU A 409 -3.08 -10.14 -21.50
N VAL A 410 -2.43 -11.29 -21.55
CA VAL A 410 -3.01 -12.50 -22.15
C VAL A 410 -4.04 -13.16 -21.23
N GLN A 411 -3.75 -13.24 -19.94
CA GLN A 411 -4.56 -14.02 -18.98
C GLN A 411 -5.70 -13.19 -18.35
N THR A 412 -5.56 -11.88 -18.27
CA THR A 412 -6.50 -11.01 -17.54
C THR A 412 -7.16 -10.01 -18.44
N VAL A 413 -6.39 -9.15 -19.12
CA VAL A 413 -6.96 -8.02 -19.88
C VAL A 413 -7.78 -8.52 -21.07
N LYS A 414 -7.26 -9.49 -21.82
CA LYS A 414 -7.91 -10.01 -23.01
C LYS A 414 -9.23 -10.74 -22.72
N PRO A 415 -9.29 -11.66 -21.73
CA PRO A 415 -10.54 -12.26 -21.28
C PRO A 415 -11.54 -11.24 -20.71
N ILE A 416 -11.10 -10.27 -19.90
CA ILE A 416 -11.98 -9.22 -19.34
C ILE A 416 -12.59 -8.40 -20.48
N HIS A 417 -11.80 -8.03 -21.49
CA HIS A 417 -12.34 -7.31 -22.64
C HIS A 417 -13.36 -8.14 -23.42
N ALA A 418 -13.06 -9.41 -23.72
CA ALA A 418 -14.00 -10.31 -24.37
C ALA A 418 -15.29 -10.42 -23.55
N GLN A 419 -15.19 -10.65 -22.25
CA GLN A 419 -16.31 -10.69 -21.33
C GLN A 419 -17.10 -9.38 -21.30
N TYR A 420 -16.43 -8.23 -21.27
CA TYR A 420 -17.10 -6.92 -21.28
C TYR A 420 -17.83 -6.63 -22.61
N VAL A 421 -17.30 -7.11 -23.72
CA VAL A 421 -17.90 -6.97 -25.06
C VAL A 421 -19.04 -7.96 -25.29
N ASP A 422 -18.85 -9.23 -24.85
CA ASP A 422 -19.85 -10.29 -25.01
C ASP A 422 -20.94 -10.24 -23.94
N GLU A 423 -20.59 -9.83 -22.73
CA GLU A 423 -21.51 -9.77 -21.60
C GLU A 423 -21.72 -8.33 -21.16
N LYS A 424 -22.75 -7.77 -21.64
CA LYS A 424 -23.58 -6.84 -20.90
C LYS A 424 -24.17 -7.51 -19.61
N GLN A 425 -23.44 -8.45 -18.97
CA GLN A 425 -24.03 -9.31 -17.91
C GLN A 425 -24.53 -8.53 -16.71
N ASN A 426 -23.78 -7.51 -16.27
CA ASN A 426 -24.33 -6.60 -15.26
C ASN A 426 -25.36 -5.65 -15.88
N GLY A 427 -25.20 -5.27 -17.15
CA GLY A 427 -26.20 -4.53 -17.91
C GLY A 427 -27.50 -5.29 -18.10
N THR A 428 -27.46 -6.60 -18.36
CA THR A 428 -28.71 -7.39 -18.48
C THR A 428 -29.50 -7.49 -17.20
N LEU A 429 -28.87 -7.54 -16.02
CA LEU A 429 -29.58 -7.48 -14.75
C LEU A 429 -30.20 -6.08 -14.53
N VAL A 430 -29.43 -5.03 -14.77
CA VAL A 430 -29.90 -3.65 -14.62
C VAL A 430 -30.99 -3.38 -15.66
N GLU A 431 -30.79 -3.70 -16.92
CA GLU A 431 -31.80 -3.58 -17.99
C GLU A 431 -33.07 -4.37 -17.66
N TYR A 432 -32.96 -5.57 -17.07
CA TYR A 432 -34.11 -6.36 -16.62
C TYR A 432 -34.84 -5.69 -15.48
N LEU A 433 -34.13 -5.16 -14.47
CA LEU A 433 -34.73 -4.46 -13.33
C LEU A 433 -35.46 -3.19 -13.78
N GLU A 434 -34.85 -2.41 -14.66
CA GLU A 434 -35.44 -1.19 -15.24
C GLU A 434 -36.66 -1.51 -16.11
N ALA A 435 -36.56 -2.52 -16.99
CA ALA A 435 -37.68 -2.93 -17.86
C ALA A 435 -38.88 -3.46 -17.08
N ASN A 436 -38.69 -3.93 -15.86
CA ASN A 436 -39.78 -4.43 -14.97
C ASN A 436 -40.11 -3.46 -13.83
N ASP A 437 -39.62 -2.21 -13.88
CA ASP A 437 -39.86 -1.17 -12.86
C ASP A 437 -39.47 -1.62 -11.43
N LEU A 438 -38.45 -2.47 -11.32
CA LEU A 438 -37.91 -3.02 -10.07
C LEU A 438 -36.89 -2.08 -9.46
N THR A 439 -37.34 -0.92 -8.96
CA THR A 439 -36.49 0.15 -8.43
C THR A 439 -35.97 -0.10 -7.01
N TYR A 440 -36.59 -1.07 -6.28
CA TYR A 440 -36.18 -1.45 -4.92
C TYR A 440 -35.96 -2.94 -4.81
N GLY A 441 -34.91 -3.33 -4.06
CA GLY A 441 -34.60 -4.72 -3.81
C GLY A 441 -33.63 -4.90 -2.63
N PHE A 442 -33.52 -6.13 -2.16
CA PHE A 442 -32.51 -6.53 -1.16
C PHE A 442 -31.44 -7.35 -1.82
N ALA A 443 -30.19 -6.97 -1.58
CA ALA A 443 -29.02 -7.71 -2.04
C ALA A 443 -27.92 -7.68 -0.98
N SER A 444 -26.96 -8.61 -1.08
CA SER A 444 -25.76 -8.51 -0.25
C SER A 444 -24.98 -7.24 -0.60
N PHE A 445 -24.16 -6.74 0.33
CA PHE A 445 -23.27 -5.60 0.10
C PHE A 445 -22.52 -5.72 -1.26
N TRP A 446 -21.99 -6.90 -1.55
CA TRP A 446 -21.21 -7.17 -2.77
C TRP A 446 -21.99 -7.01 -4.07
N ASN A 447 -23.31 -7.21 -4.04
CA ASN A 447 -24.16 -7.10 -5.23
C ASN A 447 -24.93 -5.76 -5.26
N ALA A 448 -25.36 -5.25 -4.12
CA ALA A 448 -26.17 -4.03 -4.05
C ALA A 448 -25.43 -2.81 -4.58
N TYR A 449 -24.21 -2.59 -4.13
CA TYR A 449 -23.43 -1.40 -4.50
C TYR A 449 -22.97 -1.42 -5.95
N ASN A 450 -22.58 -2.58 -6.47
CA ASN A 450 -22.23 -2.71 -7.88
C ASN A 450 -23.39 -2.37 -8.80
N ASN A 451 -24.55 -2.98 -8.55
CA ASN A 451 -25.73 -2.75 -9.39
C ASN A 451 -26.20 -1.29 -9.33
N ARG A 452 -26.12 -0.62 -8.17
CA ARG A 452 -26.45 0.79 -8.03
C ARG A 452 -25.54 1.70 -8.87
N VAL A 453 -24.24 1.44 -8.89
CA VAL A 453 -23.28 2.25 -9.68
C VAL A 453 -23.40 1.97 -11.16
N LEU A 454 -23.69 0.73 -11.55
CA LEU A 454 -23.82 0.33 -12.95
C LEU A 454 -25.15 0.76 -13.58
N SER A 455 -26.17 1.06 -12.77
CA SER A 455 -27.47 1.60 -13.23
C SER A 455 -27.48 3.13 -13.43
N ASN A 456 -26.44 3.84 -13.03
CA ASN A 456 -26.27 5.27 -13.26
C ASN A 456 -25.23 5.52 -14.38
#